data_083df203868737b3e8dd98f95f6d42f7
#
_entry.id   083df203868737b3e8dd98f95f6d42f7
#
_cell.length_a   1.000
_cell.length_b   1.000
_cell.length_c   1.000
_cell.angle_alpha   90.00
_cell.angle_beta   90.00
_cell.angle_gamma   90.00
#
_symmetry.space_group_name_H-M   'P 1'
#
loop_
_entity.id
_entity.type
_entity.pdbx_description
1 polymer ?
#
loop_
_entity_poly.entity_id
_entity_poly.type
_entity_poly.pdbx_seq_one_letter_code
_entity_poly.pdbx_strand_id
1 'polypeptide(L)'
;MFDLKNEKIAIPVVLLAGLIWSFGPLVVRYMNEPDLVPWQYIFARGLTIFLVLNLFLFFEEGKNFYKNYFKIGISGIIGGLGLGVAMITFIYSITSTSAAITLLCLAAMPFFTALLGFLFLKEKISLNVWVAIIIATIGIVIIALGNTNKNSLLGLIFGMTSSIGFSIFSVTLRWRKETPKFTTVALAGFFCFVFASIIILSNDMKFLSTSYNGALFSIHGTLVCMGLILYSLGSKAMPAAELTLLSLTEVIGGIFWVWVPFLGVNEIPSTNTIIGGFFLFMSII
;
A
#
# COMPACT_ATOMS: atom_id res chain seq x y z
N MET A 1 -3.01 24.63 1.30
CA MET A 1 -3.07 23.17 1.45
C MET A 1 -4.51 22.70 1.20
N PHE A 2 -4.73 21.86 0.21
CA PHE A 2 -6.05 21.33 -0.11
C PHE A 2 -6.52 20.43 1.03
N ASP A 3 -7.41 20.92 1.87
CA ASP A 3 -8.05 20.16 2.94
C ASP A 3 -9.33 19.57 2.36
N LEU A 4 -9.28 18.33 1.88
CA LEU A 4 -10.43 17.63 1.34
C LEU A 4 -11.36 17.22 2.50
N LYS A 5 -12.21 18.15 2.94
CA LYS A 5 -13.24 17.86 3.96
C LYS A 5 -14.54 17.34 3.34
N ASN A 6 -14.68 17.43 2.03
CA ASN A 6 -15.87 17.03 1.30
C ASN A 6 -15.70 15.62 0.73
N GLU A 7 -16.52 14.68 1.19
CA GLU A 7 -16.51 13.28 0.72
C GLU A 7 -16.66 13.16 -0.80
N LYS A 8 -17.50 13.99 -1.42
CA LYS A 8 -17.72 13.97 -2.88
C LYS A 8 -16.45 14.24 -3.68
N ILE A 9 -15.48 14.94 -3.08
CA ILE A 9 -14.17 15.19 -3.71
C ILE A 9 -13.15 14.13 -3.24
N ALA A 10 -13.25 13.69 -2.00
CA ALA A 10 -12.32 12.73 -1.43
C ALA A 10 -12.46 11.34 -2.07
N ILE A 11 -13.67 10.87 -2.37
CA ILE A 11 -13.93 9.58 -3.01
C ILE A 11 -13.15 9.43 -4.32
N PRO A 12 -13.32 10.31 -5.35
CA PRO A 12 -12.55 10.16 -6.58
C PRO A 12 -11.05 10.29 -6.40
N VAL A 13 -10.59 11.08 -5.42
CA VAL A 13 -9.15 11.19 -5.11
C VAL A 13 -8.58 9.88 -4.56
N VAL A 14 -9.30 9.19 -3.69
CA VAL A 14 -8.87 7.90 -3.14
C VAL A 14 -8.97 6.78 -4.20
N LEU A 15 -10.00 6.79 -5.03
CA LEU A 15 -10.10 5.86 -6.17
C LEU A 15 -8.91 6.05 -7.14
N LEU A 16 -8.51 7.31 -7.39
CA LEU A 16 -7.33 7.61 -8.21
C LEU A 16 -6.04 7.11 -7.53
N ALA A 17 -5.93 7.20 -6.19
CA ALA A 17 -4.80 6.63 -5.47
C ALA A 17 -4.69 5.12 -5.70
N GLY A 18 -5.79 4.39 -5.55
CA GLY A 18 -5.84 2.95 -5.83
C GLY A 18 -5.52 2.62 -7.29
N LEU A 19 -6.02 3.42 -8.24
CA LEU A 19 -5.69 3.26 -9.66
C LEU A 19 -4.20 3.45 -9.94
N ILE A 20 -3.55 4.45 -9.32
CA ILE A 20 -2.10 4.66 -9.46
C ILE A 20 -1.32 3.48 -8.84
N TRP A 21 -1.71 2.99 -7.67
CA TRP A 21 -1.08 1.83 -7.04
C TRP A 21 -1.25 0.56 -7.86
N SER A 22 -2.34 0.42 -8.59
CA SER A 22 -2.62 -0.77 -9.41
C SER A 22 -1.55 -1.06 -10.47
N PHE A 23 -0.74 -0.06 -10.86
CA PHE A 23 0.40 -0.27 -11.76
C PHE A 23 1.60 -0.94 -11.06
N GLY A 24 1.64 -0.99 -9.73
CA GLY A 24 2.73 -1.57 -8.96
C GLY A 24 3.06 -3.01 -9.34
N PRO A 25 2.09 -3.94 -9.36
CA PRO A 25 2.32 -5.32 -9.78
C PRO A 25 2.91 -5.44 -11.19
N LEU A 26 2.44 -4.62 -12.13
CA LEU A 26 2.97 -4.58 -13.49
C LEU A 26 4.46 -4.19 -13.50
N VAL A 27 4.83 -3.15 -12.77
CA VAL A 27 6.24 -2.70 -12.66
C VAL A 27 7.10 -3.82 -12.09
N VAL A 28 6.62 -4.55 -11.07
CA VAL A 28 7.35 -5.69 -10.48
C VAL A 28 7.59 -6.80 -11.50
N ARG A 29 6.61 -7.09 -12.36
CA ARG A 29 6.74 -8.15 -13.39
C ARG A 29 7.72 -7.80 -14.51
N TYR A 30 8.07 -6.53 -14.68
CA TYR A 30 9.13 -6.10 -15.61
C TYR A 30 10.53 -6.14 -15.00
N MET A 31 10.68 -6.35 -13.69
CA MET A 31 11.98 -6.44 -13.04
C MET A 31 12.67 -7.76 -13.35
N ASN A 32 14.00 -7.71 -13.49
CA ASN A 32 14.83 -8.91 -13.61
C ASN A 32 15.04 -9.52 -12.22
N GLU A 33 14.62 -10.78 -12.02
CA GLU A 33 14.83 -11.57 -10.79
C GLU A 33 14.51 -10.79 -9.49
N PRO A 34 13.27 -10.24 -9.36
CA PRO A 34 12.95 -9.36 -8.24
C PRO A 34 12.99 -10.08 -6.88
N ASP A 35 12.83 -11.41 -6.86
CA ASP A 35 12.93 -12.30 -5.70
C ASP A 35 14.35 -12.43 -5.14
N LEU A 36 15.38 -12.21 -5.96
CA LEU A 36 16.78 -12.25 -5.53
C LEU A 36 17.28 -10.91 -4.96
N VAL A 37 16.54 -9.82 -5.16
CA VAL A 37 16.98 -8.46 -4.80
C VAL A 37 15.96 -7.67 -3.97
N PRO A 38 15.23 -8.29 -3.03
CA PRO A 38 14.16 -7.61 -2.29
C PRO A 38 14.68 -6.44 -1.44
N TRP A 39 15.87 -6.55 -0.84
CA TRP A 39 16.44 -5.49 -0.01
C TRP A 39 16.87 -4.27 -0.82
N GLN A 40 17.49 -4.47 -1.99
CA GLN A 40 17.82 -3.40 -2.92
C GLN A 40 16.56 -2.66 -3.39
N TYR A 41 15.50 -3.42 -3.64
CA TYR A 41 14.21 -2.88 -4.02
C TYR A 41 13.58 -2.05 -2.89
N ILE A 42 13.53 -2.59 -1.66
CA ILE A 42 13.02 -1.88 -0.47
C ILE A 42 13.82 -0.60 -0.22
N PHE A 43 15.15 -0.68 -0.33
CA PHE A 43 16.05 0.47 -0.20
C PHE A 43 15.70 1.58 -1.21
N ALA A 44 15.75 1.27 -2.51
CA ALA A 44 15.57 2.26 -3.56
C ALA A 44 14.14 2.85 -3.55
N ARG A 45 13.12 2.01 -3.33
CA ARG A 45 11.73 2.45 -3.21
C ARG A 45 11.52 3.34 -1.98
N GLY A 46 12.04 2.94 -0.81
CA GLY A 46 11.95 3.71 0.42
C GLY A 46 12.65 5.06 0.32
N LEU A 47 13.87 5.08 -0.26
CA LEU A 47 14.62 6.30 -0.52
C LEU A 47 13.87 7.23 -1.48
N THR A 48 13.31 6.70 -2.57
CA THR A 48 12.52 7.48 -3.53
C THR A 48 11.31 8.13 -2.84
N ILE A 49 10.55 7.37 -2.05
CA ILE A 49 9.39 7.91 -1.31
C ILE A 49 9.85 9.01 -0.34
N PHE A 50 10.91 8.76 0.41
CA PHE A 50 11.45 9.76 1.34
C PHE A 50 11.85 11.05 0.64
N LEU A 51 12.60 10.96 -0.45
CA LEU A 51 13.07 12.13 -1.20
C LEU A 51 11.92 12.89 -1.88
N VAL A 52 11.02 12.18 -2.57
CA VAL A 52 9.89 12.81 -3.27
C VAL A 52 8.95 13.51 -2.29
N LEU A 53 8.65 12.88 -1.14
CA LEU A 53 7.81 13.50 -0.10
C LEU A 53 8.48 14.73 0.52
N ASN A 54 9.77 14.67 0.82
CA ASN A 54 10.47 15.84 1.36
C ASN A 54 10.56 16.98 0.33
N LEU A 55 10.74 16.65 -0.94
CA LEU A 55 10.70 17.66 -2.01
C LEU A 55 9.30 18.27 -2.14
N PHE A 56 8.25 17.45 -2.10
CA PHE A 56 6.86 17.92 -2.08
C PHE A 56 6.59 18.85 -0.89
N LEU A 57 6.98 18.45 0.33
CA LEU A 57 6.85 19.26 1.54
C LEU A 57 7.65 20.57 1.47
N PHE A 58 8.84 20.53 0.86
CA PHE A 58 9.65 21.73 0.64
C PHE A 58 8.93 22.74 -0.27
N PHE A 59 8.29 22.28 -1.35
CA PHE A 59 7.53 23.18 -2.23
C PHE A 59 6.24 23.70 -1.60
N GLU A 60 5.57 22.89 -0.76
CA GLU A 60 4.33 23.28 -0.08
C GLU A 60 4.55 24.24 1.10
N GLU A 61 5.58 24.02 1.92
CA GLU A 61 5.78 24.68 3.22
C GLU A 61 7.08 25.50 3.27
N GLY A 62 7.88 25.46 2.21
CA GLY A 62 9.18 26.12 2.14
C GLY A 62 10.20 25.52 3.10
N LYS A 63 11.21 26.30 3.46
CA LYS A 63 12.35 25.83 4.29
C LYS A 63 11.97 25.33 5.69
N ASN A 64 10.77 25.61 6.17
CA ASN A 64 10.33 25.22 7.51
C ASN A 64 9.68 23.82 7.60
N PHE A 65 9.56 23.10 6.49
CA PHE A 65 8.91 21.76 6.44
C PHE A 65 9.53 20.75 7.42
N TYR A 66 10.84 20.83 7.68
CA TYR A 66 11.52 19.93 8.62
C TYR A 66 10.98 20.02 10.05
N LYS A 67 10.35 21.14 10.44
CA LYS A 67 9.72 21.31 11.77
C LYS A 67 8.56 20.33 11.98
N ASN A 68 7.97 19.81 10.92
CA ASN A 68 6.91 18.81 11.00
C ASN A 68 7.40 17.47 11.58
N TYR A 69 8.67 17.13 11.39
CA TYR A 69 9.26 15.94 12.01
C TYR A 69 9.28 16.01 13.54
N PHE A 70 9.42 17.20 14.13
CA PHE A 70 9.33 17.41 15.56
C PHE A 70 7.88 17.43 16.09
N LYS A 71 6.91 17.64 15.21
CA LYS A 71 5.48 17.65 15.53
C LYS A 71 4.78 16.30 15.28
N ILE A 72 5.51 15.32 14.75
CA ILE A 72 4.93 14.07 14.27
C ILE A 72 4.21 13.27 15.36
N GLY A 73 4.71 13.36 16.59
CA GLY A 73 4.13 12.71 17.77
C GLY A 73 4.06 11.18 17.65
N ILE A 74 3.48 10.53 18.66
CA ILE A 74 3.41 9.07 18.75
C ILE A 74 2.54 8.47 17.64
N SER A 75 1.46 9.16 17.22
CA SER A 75 0.58 8.71 16.14
C SER A 75 1.31 8.63 14.81
N GLY A 76 2.14 9.64 14.48
CA GLY A 76 2.92 9.62 13.25
C GLY A 76 4.07 8.61 13.28
N ILE A 77 4.69 8.38 14.45
CA ILE A 77 5.71 7.32 14.59
C ILE A 77 5.09 5.94 14.38
N ILE A 78 3.98 5.64 15.06
CA ILE A 78 3.27 4.36 14.91
C ILE A 78 2.76 4.19 13.47
N GLY A 79 2.20 5.24 12.88
CA GLY A 79 1.73 5.22 11.50
C GLY A 79 2.88 5.02 10.50
N GLY A 80 4.00 5.70 10.70
CA GLY A 80 5.20 5.56 9.88
C GLY A 80 5.82 4.16 9.97
N LEU A 81 5.91 3.60 11.19
CA LEU A 81 6.37 2.22 11.39
C LEU A 81 5.41 1.21 10.78
N GLY A 82 4.09 1.36 11.00
CA GLY A 82 3.07 0.49 10.42
C GLY A 82 3.14 0.47 8.89
N LEU A 83 3.21 1.65 8.27
CA LEU A 83 3.36 1.76 6.82
C LEU A 83 4.71 1.22 6.34
N GLY A 84 5.80 1.44 7.08
CA GLY A 84 7.12 0.90 6.78
C GLY A 84 7.11 -0.64 6.76
N VAL A 85 6.53 -1.26 7.79
CA VAL A 85 6.33 -2.73 7.84
C VAL A 85 5.47 -3.19 6.66
N ALA A 86 4.35 -2.50 6.38
CA ALA A 86 3.51 -2.81 5.24
C ALA A 86 4.30 -2.77 3.91
N MET A 87 5.12 -1.76 3.71
CA MET A 87 5.91 -1.58 2.48
C MET A 87 6.97 -2.67 2.32
N ILE A 88 7.66 -3.07 3.40
CA ILE A 88 8.66 -4.15 3.38
C ILE A 88 7.98 -5.48 3.08
N THR A 89 6.94 -5.81 3.82
CA THR A 89 6.26 -7.12 3.69
C THR A 89 5.48 -7.25 2.39
N PHE A 90 4.98 -6.14 1.83
CA PHE A 90 4.41 -6.12 0.48
C PHE A 90 5.42 -6.57 -0.58
N ILE A 91 6.66 -6.03 -0.54
CA ILE A 91 7.70 -6.42 -1.50
C ILE A 91 8.00 -7.92 -1.38
N TYR A 92 8.17 -8.42 -0.16
CA TYR A 92 8.37 -9.86 0.04
C TYR A 92 7.20 -10.70 -0.44
N SER A 93 5.96 -10.25 -0.25
CA SER A 93 4.78 -10.93 -0.78
C SER A 93 4.78 -10.97 -2.31
N ILE A 94 4.85 -9.80 -2.96
CA ILE A 94 4.70 -9.68 -4.42
C ILE A 94 5.85 -10.31 -5.22
N THR A 95 7.04 -10.42 -4.63
CA THR A 95 8.19 -11.08 -5.23
C THR A 95 8.23 -12.58 -4.97
N SER A 96 7.59 -13.07 -3.90
CA SER A 96 7.57 -14.50 -3.53
C SER A 96 6.37 -15.27 -4.05
N THR A 97 5.30 -14.58 -4.53
CA THR A 97 4.07 -15.24 -4.98
C THR A 97 3.44 -14.52 -6.17
N SER A 98 2.26 -14.95 -6.60
CA SER A 98 1.53 -14.28 -7.68
C SER A 98 1.01 -12.91 -7.25
N ALA A 99 0.87 -12.00 -8.23
CA ALA A 99 0.27 -10.68 -7.97
C ALA A 99 -1.13 -10.82 -7.36
N ALA A 100 -1.91 -11.78 -7.85
CA ALA A 100 -3.25 -12.04 -7.34
C ALA A 100 -3.25 -12.38 -5.84
N ILE A 101 -2.36 -13.27 -5.35
CA ILE A 101 -2.29 -13.65 -3.93
C ILE A 101 -1.93 -12.44 -3.06
N THR A 102 -0.91 -11.68 -3.46
CA THR A 102 -0.50 -10.48 -2.72
C THR A 102 -1.61 -9.45 -2.64
N LEU A 103 -2.23 -9.13 -3.77
CA LEU A 103 -3.31 -8.15 -3.83
C LEU A 103 -4.55 -8.58 -3.06
N LEU A 104 -4.79 -9.90 -3.00
CA LEU A 104 -5.84 -10.48 -2.17
C LEU A 104 -5.63 -10.26 -0.69
N CYS A 105 -4.40 -10.44 -0.22
CA CYS A 105 -4.10 -10.14 1.17
C CYS A 105 -4.40 -8.68 1.48
N LEU A 106 -4.12 -7.76 0.53
CA LEU A 106 -4.45 -6.33 0.70
C LEU A 106 -5.96 -6.09 0.78
N ALA A 107 -6.78 -6.93 0.13
CA ALA A 107 -8.22 -6.81 0.24
C ALA A 107 -8.77 -7.11 1.65
N ALA A 108 -7.95 -7.64 2.56
CA ALA A 108 -8.28 -7.74 3.99
C ALA A 108 -8.08 -6.42 4.76
N MET A 109 -7.46 -5.39 4.18
CA MET A 109 -7.22 -4.10 4.85
C MET A 109 -8.47 -3.46 5.43
N PRO A 110 -9.62 -3.37 4.74
CA PRO A 110 -10.82 -2.75 5.31
C PRO A 110 -11.30 -3.45 6.60
N PHE A 111 -11.18 -4.78 6.68
CA PHE A 111 -11.52 -5.54 7.88
C PHE A 111 -10.63 -5.15 9.06
N PHE A 112 -9.30 -5.18 8.88
CA PHE A 112 -8.38 -4.79 9.96
C PHE A 112 -8.53 -3.32 10.32
N THR A 113 -8.73 -2.44 9.33
CA THR A 113 -8.94 -1.01 9.56
C THR A 113 -10.23 -0.73 10.29
N ALA A 114 -11.33 -1.42 9.95
CA ALA A 114 -12.61 -1.31 10.66
C ALA A 114 -12.46 -1.74 12.13
N LEU A 115 -11.81 -2.89 12.36
CA LEU A 115 -11.58 -3.40 13.71
C LEU A 115 -10.72 -2.43 14.54
N LEU A 116 -9.60 -1.95 13.99
CA LEU A 116 -8.72 -1.01 14.67
C LEU A 116 -9.39 0.36 14.87
N GLY A 117 -10.13 0.85 13.89
CA GLY A 117 -10.91 2.09 13.97
C GLY A 117 -11.98 2.03 15.06
N PHE A 118 -12.70 0.91 15.14
CA PHE A 118 -13.66 0.69 16.21
C PHE A 118 -13.01 0.65 17.60
N LEU A 119 -11.89 -0.08 17.75
CA LEU A 119 -11.19 -0.25 19.03
C LEU A 119 -10.51 1.04 19.52
N PHE A 120 -9.81 1.75 18.63
CA PHE A 120 -8.96 2.86 19.01
C PHE A 120 -9.59 4.24 18.79
N LEU A 121 -10.40 4.40 17.75
CA LEU A 121 -11.03 5.67 17.39
C LEU A 121 -12.50 5.74 17.81
N LYS A 122 -13.09 4.63 18.26
CA LYS A 122 -14.52 4.48 18.54
C LYS A 122 -15.40 4.86 17.33
N GLU A 123 -14.88 4.67 16.12
CA GLU A 123 -15.61 4.91 14.88
C GLU A 123 -16.78 3.94 14.77
N LYS A 124 -17.98 4.46 14.49
CA LYS A 124 -19.13 3.62 14.19
C LYS A 124 -19.01 3.15 12.75
N ILE A 125 -19.05 1.85 12.57
CA ILE A 125 -19.02 1.25 11.24
C ILE A 125 -20.48 1.16 10.77
N SER A 126 -20.79 1.76 9.62
CA SER A 126 -22.14 1.66 9.04
C SER A 126 -22.44 0.22 8.61
N LEU A 127 -23.71 -0.15 8.55
CA LEU A 127 -24.14 -1.48 8.10
C LEU A 127 -23.65 -1.74 6.67
N ASN A 128 -23.69 -0.72 5.81
CA ASN A 128 -23.22 -0.84 4.42
C ASN A 128 -21.75 -1.22 4.35
N VAL A 129 -20.88 -0.61 5.18
CA VAL A 129 -19.45 -0.94 5.25
C VAL A 129 -19.26 -2.37 5.77
N TRP A 130 -20.05 -2.84 6.75
CA TRP A 130 -20.00 -4.24 7.18
C TRP A 130 -20.38 -5.20 6.07
N VAL A 131 -21.45 -4.92 5.33
CA VAL A 131 -21.87 -5.72 4.17
C VAL A 131 -20.77 -5.74 3.11
N ALA A 132 -20.18 -4.59 2.80
CA ALA A 132 -19.06 -4.48 1.86
C ALA A 132 -17.84 -5.31 2.29
N ILE A 133 -17.47 -5.27 3.59
CA ILE A 133 -16.38 -6.08 4.16
C ILE A 133 -16.69 -7.57 4.01
N ILE A 134 -17.92 -8.01 4.29
CA ILE A 134 -18.33 -9.41 4.16
C ILE A 134 -18.22 -9.85 2.70
N ILE A 135 -18.73 -9.05 1.75
CA ILE A 135 -18.65 -9.34 0.31
C ILE A 135 -17.20 -9.43 -0.13
N ALA A 136 -16.34 -8.47 0.27
CA ALA A 136 -14.92 -8.49 -0.02
C ALA A 136 -14.24 -9.74 0.54
N THR A 137 -14.56 -10.12 1.80
CA THR A 137 -14.02 -11.32 2.44
C THR A 137 -14.39 -12.60 1.70
N ILE A 138 -15.63 -12.72 1.22
CA ILE A 138 -16.06 -13.85 0.38
C ILE A 138 -15.21 -13.90 -0.89
N GLY A 139 -15.00 -12.77 -1.55
CA GLY A 139 -14.13 -12.67 -2.72
C GLY A 139 -12.71 -13.17 -2.42
N ILE A 140 -12.10 -12.73 -1.31
CA ILE A 140 -10.78 -13.16 -0.85
C ILE A 140 -10.71 -14.66 -0.66
N VAL A 141 -11.69 -15.25 0.05
CA VAL A 141 -11.72 -16.69 0.33
C VAL A 141 -11.82 -17.50 -0.97
N ILE A 142 -12.66 -17.07 -1.93
CA ILE A 142 -12.79 -17.73 -3.24
C ILE A 142 -11.44 -17.76 -3.97
N ILE A 143 -10.69 -16.67 -3.96
CA ILE A 143 -9.40 -16.59 -4.65
C ILE A 143 -8.34 -17.42 -3.90
N ALA A 144 -8.33 -17.37 -2.56
CA ALA A 144 -7.39 -18.17 -1.76
C ALA A 144 -7.55 -19.66 -2.01
N LEU A 145 -8.79 -20.17 -2.12
CA LEU A 145 -9.09 -21.57 -2.41
C LEU A 145 -8.62 -22.03 -3.79
N GLY A 146 -8.45 -21.10 -4.75
CA GLY A 146 -7.93 -21.39 -6.09
C GLY A 146 -6.40 -21.48 -6.19
N ASN A 147 -5.65 -21.09 -5.14
CA ASN A 147 -4.20 -20.94 -5.18
C ASN A 147 -3.51 -21.77 -4.07
N THR A 148 -3.35 -23.08 -4.31
CA THR A 148 -2.87 -24.05 -3.29
C THR A 148 -1.38 -24.38 -3.33
N ASN A 149 -0.53 -23.65 -4.07
CA ASN A 149 0.89 -23.92 -4.18
C ASN A 149 1.67 -23.60 -2.90
N LYS A 150 2.57 -24.51 -2.46
CA LYS A 150 3.31 -24.44 -1.20
C LYS A 150 4.21 -23.18 -1.05
N ASN A 151 4.71 -22.60 -2.11
CA ASN A 151 5.50 -21.36 -2.08
C ASN A 151 4.63 -20.11 -1.78
N SER A 152 3.31 -20.27 -1.77
CA SER A 152 2.38 -19.17 -1.50
C SER A 152 2.17 -18.87 -0.01
N LEU A 153 2.50 -19.80 0.90
CA LEU A 153 2.24 -19.59 2.35
C LEU A 153 3.05 -18.44 2.93
N LEU A 154 4.36 -18.37 2.60
CA LEU A 154 5.21 -17.28 3.06
C LEU A 154 4.76 -15.94 2.46
N GLY A 155 4.46 -15.93 1.16
CA GLY A 155 3.89 -14.76 0.49
C GLY A 155 2.56 -14.31 1.11
N LEU A 156 1.70 -15.26 1.50
CA LEU A 156 0.44 -14.99 2.19
C LEU A 156 0.68 -14.34 3.56
N ILE A 157 1.61 -14.88 4.37
CA ILE A 157 1.96 -14.32 5.68
C ILE A 157 2.47 -12.88 5.52
N PHE A 158 3.37 -12.63 4.59
CA PHE A 158 3.87 -11.29 4.30
C PHE A 158 2.76 -10.36 3.80
N GLY A 159 1.88 -10.82 2.91
CA GLY A 159 0.76 -10.05 2.41
C GLY A 159 -0.23 -9.66 3.53
N MET A 160 -0.57 -10.60 4.41
CA MET A 160 -1.42 -10.31 5.58
C MET A 160 -0.76 -9.34 6.56
N THR A 161 0.56 -9.48 6.79
CA THR A 161 1.32 -8.53 7.62
C THR A 161 1.32 -7.13 7.00
N SER A 162 1.43 -7.05 5.67
CA SER A 162 1.30 -5.79 4.93
C SER A 162 -0.06 -5.13 5.15
N SER A 163 -1.14 -5.90 5.07
CA SER A 163 -2.50 -5.42 5.30
C SER A 163 -2.70 -4.87 6.70
N ILE A 164 -2.19 -5.55 7.72
CA ILE A 164 -2.24 -5.09 9.11
C ILE A 164 -1.43 -3.80 9.29
N GLY A 165 -0.21 -3.76 8.76
CA GLY A 165 0.65 -2.57 8.84
C GLY A 165 0.02 -1.35 8.17
N PHE A 166 -0.58 -1.52 6.99
CA PHE A 166 -1.28 -0.44 6.29
C PHE A 166 -2.54 0.00 7.05
N SER A 167 -3.26 -0.93 7.67
CA SER A 167 -4.43 -0.63 8.50
C SER A 167 -4.06 0.20 9.72
N ILE A 168 -2.93 -0.11 10.38
CA ILE A 168 -2.38 0.71 11.47
C ILE A 168 -2.09 2.13 10.97
N PHE A 169 -1.42 2.28 9.83
CA PHE A 169 -1.18 3.59 9.23
C PHE A 169 -2.49 4.34 8.97
N SER A 170 -3.48 3.73 8.35
CA SER A 170 -4.77 4.33 8.02
C SER A 170 -5.51 4.85 9.26
N VAL A 171 -5.51 4.07 10.34
CA VAL A 171 -6.12 4.46 11.62
C VAL A 171 -5.34 5.60 12.27
N THR A 172 -4.00 5.58 12.22
CA THR A 172 -3.17 6.64 12.82
C THR A 172 -3.29 7.98 12.10
N LEU A 173 -3.59 8.00 10.79
CA LEU A 173 -3.89 9.24 10.07
C LEU A 173 -5.10 9.99 10.64
N ARG A 174 -6.00 9.28 11.31
CA ARG A 174 -7.22 9.85 11.92
C ARG A 174 -7.09 10.05 13.43
N TRP A 175 -6.22 9.31 14.09
CA TRP A 175 -6.10 9.29 15.54
C TRP A 175 -5.84 10.68 16.13
N ARG A 176 -4.92 11.45 15.56
CA ARG A 176 -4.66 12.84 15.95
C ARG A 176 -4.74 13.75 14.73
N LYS A 177 -5.67 14.70 14.76
CA LYS A 177 -5.91 15.65 13.64
C LYS A 177 -4.68 16.49 13.29
N GLU A 178 -3.79 16.71 14.25
CA GLU A 178 -2.61 17.57 14.14
C GLU A 178 -1.39 16.82 13.59
N THR A 179 -1.42 15.49 13.51
CA THR A 179 -0.30 14.70 12.99
C THR A 179 -0.02 15.05 11.53
N PRO A 180 1.22 15.46 11.19
CA PRO A 180 1.61 15.78 9.82
C PRO A 180 1.59 14.50 8.96
N LYS A 181 0.54 14.31 8.16
CA LYS A 181 0.27 13.07 7.40
C LYS A 181 1.36 12.75 6.39
N PHE A 182 1.77 13.74 5.61
CA PHE A 182 2.82 13.57 4.59
C PHE A 182 4.18 13.28 5.22
N THR A 183 4.48 13.92 6.35
CA THR A 183 5.70 13.63 7.12
C THR A 183 5.67 12.22 7.69
N THR A 184 4.49 11.71 8.09
CA THR A 184 4.32 10.31 8.51
C THR A 184 4.65 9.33 7.37
N VAL A 185 4.22 9.63 6.14
CA VAL A 185 4.56 8.83 4.96
C VAL A 185 6.06 8.93 4.64
N ALA A 186 6.64 10.13 4.71
CA ALA A 186 8.08 10.30 4.52
C ALA A 186 8.89 9.50 5.56
N LEU A 187 8.42 9.45 6.81
CA LEU A 187 9.04 8.65 7.88
C LEU A 187 8.97 7.15 7.58
N ALA A 188 7.89 6.65 6.98
CA ALA A 188 7.81 5.26 6.55
C ALA A 188 8.86 4.93 5.47
N GLY A 189 9.02 5.81 4.47
CA GLY A 189 10.10 5.71 3.49
C GLY A 189 11.49 5.71 4.14
N PHE A 190 11.69 6.59 5.12
CA PHE A 190 12.92 6.64 5.92
C PHE A 190 13.20 5.31 6.63
N PHE A 191 12.24 4.73 7.34
CA PHE A 191 12.40 3.45 8.00
C PHE A 191 12.73 2.34 7.01
N CYS A 192 12.07 2.31 5.84
CA CYS A 192 12.35 1.30 4.81
C CYS A 192 13.79 1.38 4.30
N PHE A 193 14.25 2.56 3.87
CA PHE A 193 15.59 2.65 3.29
C PHE A 193 16.69 2.49 4.34
N VAL A 194 16.50 2.98 5.58
CA VAL A 194 17.48 2.81 6.66
C VAL A 194 17.59 1.35 7.07
N PHE A 195 16.46 0.67 7.29
CA PHE A 195 16.46 -0.73 7.65
C PHE A 195 17.05 -1.61 6.55
N ALA A 196 16.67 -1.36 5.29
CA ALA A 196 17.25 -2.05 4.15
C ALA A 196 18.76 -1.79 4.01
N SER A 197 19.22 -0.55 4.27
CA SER A 197 20.65 -0.22 4.26
C SER A 197 21.44 -1.03 5.29
N ILE A 198 20.90 -1.18 6.50
CA ILE A 198 21.53 -1.98 7.55
C ILE A 198 21.68 -3.44 7.09
N ILE A 199 20.64 -4.02 6.51
CA ILE A 199 20.68 -5.40 6.02
C ILE A 199 21.64 -5.56 4.84
N ILE A 200 21.64 -4.63 3.89
CA ILE A 200 22.54 -4.65 2.72
C ILE A 200 24.00 -4.58 3.17
N LEU A 201 24.32 -3.67 4.10
CA LEU A 201 25.67 -3.52 4.62
C LEU A 201 26.12 -4.71 5.47
N SER A 202 25.23 -5.25 6.31
CA SER A 202 25.57 -6.41 7.16
C SER A 202 25.74 -7.72 6.42
N ASN A 203 25.30 -7.80 5.16
CA ASN A 203 25.46 -8.99 4.31
C ASN A 203 26.35 -8.75 3.08
N ASP A 204 27.12 -7.65 3.08
CA ASP A 204 28.05 -7.30 1.98
C ASP A 204 27.39 -7.25 0.60
N MET A 205 26.09 -6.88 0.54
CA MET A 205 25.32 -6.78 -0.69
C MET A 205 25.59 -5.44 -1.39
N LYS A 206 25.39 -5.40 -2.72
CA LYS A 206 25.39 -4.14 -3.46
C LYS A 206 24.06 -3.42 -3.26
N PHE A 207 24.08 -2.07 -3.14
CA PHE A 207 22.85 -1.25 -3.03
C PHE A 207 22.01 -1.25 -4.31
N LEU A 208 22.63 -1.49 -5.45
CA LEU A 208 21.98 -1.53 -6.76
C LEU A 208 22.33 -2.83 -7.46
N SER A 209 21.31 -3.58 -7.89
CA SER A 209 21.50 -4.81 -8.67
C SER A 209 21.89 -4.51 -10.10
N THR A 210 21.03 -3.75 -10.81
CA THR A 210 21.26 -3.23 -12.17
C THR A 210 20.65 -1.84 -12.30
N SER A 211 21.15 -1.04 -13.26
CA SER A 211 20.55 0.28 -13.54
C SER A 211 19.10 0.17 -13.99
N TYR A 212 18.76 -0.88 -14.73
CA TYR A 212 17.39 -1.17 -15.17
C TYR A 212 16.46 -1.41 -13.99
N ASN A 213 16.80 -2.35 -13.10
CA ASN A 213 16.02 -2.60 -11.88
C ASN A 213 15.93 -1.35 -11.00
N GLY A 214 17.02 -0.60 -10.85
CA GLY A 214 17.04 0.65 -10.09
C GLY A 214 16.05 1.69 -10.61
N ALA A 215 15.93 1.82 -11.93
CA ALA A 215 14.92 2.68 -12.54
C ALA A 215 13.49 2.21 -12.21
N LEU A 216 13.21 0.91 -12.34
CA LEU A 216 11.90 0.34 -12.01
C LEU A 216 11.56 0.47 -10.51
N PHE A 217 12.53 0.27 -9.61
CA PHE A 217 12.35 0.50 -8.17
C PHE A 217 11.94 1.95 -7.88
N SER A 218 12.59 2.90 -8.54
CA SER A 218 12.30 4.33 -8.39
C SER A 218 10.96 4.72 -9.01
N ILE A 219 10.61 4.17 -10.18
CA ILE A 219 9.29 4.37 -10.81
C ILE A 219 8.20 3.86 -9.86
N HIS A 220 8.33 2.62 -9.35
CA HIS A 220 7.37 2.09 -8.39
C HIS A 220 7.30 2.93 -7.11
N GLY A 221 8.45 3.36 -6.57
CA GLY A 221 8.51 4.26 -5.42
C GLY A 221 7.75 5.57 -5.65
N THR A 222 7.88 6.15 -6.84
CA THR A 222 7.16 7.38 -7.23
C THR A 222 5.66 7.15 -7.33
N LEU A 223 5.21 6.07 -7.99
CA LEU A 223 3.79 5.71 -8.08
C LEU A 223 3.18 5.52 -6.68
N VAL A 224 3.87 4.80 -5.81
CA VAL A 224 3.42 4.59 -4.42
C VAL A 224 3.36 5.90 -3.65
N CYS A 225 4.36 6.77 -3.81
CA CYS A 225 4.37 8.08 -3.18
C CYS A 225 3.19 8.94 -3.62
N MET A 226 2.90 9.01 -4.92
CA MET A 226 1.75 9.75 -5.47
C MET A 226 0.43 9.23 -4.88
N GLY A 227 0.22 7.92 -4.89
CA GLY A 227 -0.97 7.32 -4.30
C GLY A 227 -1.09 7.59 -2.79
N LEU A 228 0.03 7.51 -2.03
CA LEU A 228 0.04 7.81 -0.58
C LEU A 228 -0.29 9.28 -0.29
N ILE A 229 0.13 10.22 -1.14
CA ILE A 229 -0.28 11.63 -1.04
C ILE A 229 -1.80 11.75 -1.21
N LEU A 230 -2.35 11.19 -2.29
CA LEU A 230 -3.79 11.25 -2.58
C LEU A 230 -4.62 10.55 -1.48
N TYR A 231 -4.21 9.36 -1.06
CA TYR A 231 -4.83 8.62 0.03
C TYR A 231 -4.84 9.43 1.33
N SER A 232 -3.70 10.03 1.69
CA SER A 232 -3.58 10.86 2.89
C SER A 232 -4.45 12.11 2.82
N LEU A 233 -4.66 12.70 1.64
CA LEU A 233 -5.60 13.82 1.44
C LEU A 233 -7.04 13.38 1.73
N GLY A 234 -7.47 12.22 1.22
CA GLY A 234 -8.81 11.68 1.44
C GLY A 234 -9.10 11.29 2.89
N SER A 235 -8.06 10.98 3.68
CA SER A 235 -8.20 10.44 5.04
C SER A 235 -8.92 11.36 6.04
N LYS A 236 -9.09 12.65 5.73
CA LYS A 236 -9.80 13.60 6.60
C LYS A 236 -11.32 13.63 6.36
N ALA A 237 -11.77 13.16 5.22
CA ALA A 237 -13.15 13.29 4.77
C ALA A 237 -14.03 12.09 5.12
N MET A 238 -13.42 10.90 5.31
CA MET A 238 -14.16 9.65 5.49
C MET A 238 -13.55 8.76 6.59
N PRO A 239 -14.31 7.82 7.15
CA PRO A 239 -13.81 6.82 8.11
C PRO A 239 -12.67 5.98 7.52
N ALA A 240 -11.80 5.46 8.41
CA ALA A 240 -10.62 4.72 7.96
C ALA A 240 -10.97 3.44 7.18
N ALA A 241 -12.06 2.74 7.55
CA ALA A 241 -12.53 1.55 6.85
C ALA A 241 -13.04 1.85 5.43
N GLU A 242 -13.78 2.94 5.24
CA GLU A 242 -14.24 3.37 3.92
C GLU A 242 -13.06 3.79 3.02
N LEU A 243 -12.10 4.48 3.60
CA LEU A 243 -10.87 4.89 2.91
C LEU A 243 -10.10 3.68 2.35
N THR A 244 -9.94 2.62 3.16
CA THR A 244 -9.27 1.38 2.70
C THR A 244 -10.14 0.57 1.76
N LEU A 245 -11.46 0.60 1.89
CA LEU A 245 -12.38 -0.07 0.96
C LEU A 245 -12.26 0.54 -0.46
N LEU A 246 -12.26 1.87 -0.57
CA LEU A 246 -12.09 2.55 -1.86
C LEU A 246 -10.72 2.25 -2.49
N SER A 247 -9.67 2.07 -1.68
CA SER A 247 -8.34 1.72 -2.19
C SER A 247 -8.25 0.32 -2.80
N LEU A 248 -9.27 -0.55 -2.63
CA LEU A 248 -9.34 -1.87 -3.29
C LEU A 248 -9.40 -1.78 -4.83
N THR A 249 -9.60 -0.61 -5.41
CA THR A 249 -9.38 -0.37 -6.85
C THR A 249 -7.96 -0.78 -7.28
N GLU A 250 -6.97 -0.71 -6.36
CA GLU A 250 -5.63 -1.25 -6.57
C GLU A 250 -5.65 -2.74 -6.90
N VAL A 251 -6.44 -3.51 -6.16
CA VAL A 251 -6.52 -4.97 -6.31
C VAL A 251 -7.06 -5.35 -7.68
N ILE A 252 -8.17 -4.72 -8.07
CA ILE A 252 -8.83 -5.00 -9.35
C ILE A 252 -7.93 -4.58 -10.51
N GLY A 253 -7.44 -3.34 -10.47
CA GLY A 253 -6.57 -2.81 -11.51
C GLY A 253 -5.25 -3.57 -11.60
N GLY A 254 -4.64 -3.93 -10.46
CA GLY A 254 -3.37 -4.65 -10.42
C GLY A 254 -3.45 -6.03 -11.06
N ILE A 255 -4.53 -6.79 -10.81
CA ILE A 255 -4.77 -8.08 -11.48
C ILE A 255 -5.01 -7.85 -12.98
N PHE A 256 -5.80 -6.83 -13.33
CA PHE A 256 -6.09 -6.50 -14.73
C PHE A 256 -4.82 -6.20 -15.54
N TRP A 257 -3.92 -5.35 -15.03
CA TRP A 257 -2.71 -4.94 -15.76
C TRP A 257 -1.75 -6.09 -16.02
N VAL A 258 -1.58 -7.03 -15.09
CA VAL A 258 -0.70 -8.20 -15.29
C VAL A 258 -1.35 -9.27 -16.17
N TRP A 259 -2.66 -9.26 -16.31
CA TRP A 259 -3.42 -10.19 -17.15
C TRP A 259 -3.44 -9.77 -18.61
N VAL A 260 -3.54 -8.46 -18.87
CA VAL A 260 -3.74 -7.96 -20.25
C VAL A 260 -2.57 -8.34 -21.17
N PRO A 261 -2.81 -9.10 -22.28
CA PRO A 261 -1.74 -9.68 -23.08
C PRO A 261 -0.84 -8.66 -23.77
N PHE A 262 -1.38 -7.50 -24.17
CA PHE A 262 -0.60 -6.49 -24.91
C PHE A 262 0.47 -5.81 -24.04
N LEU A 263 0.43 -5.98 -22.71
CA LEU A 263 1.47 -5.50 -21.79
C LEU A 263 2.60 -6.53 -21.61
N GLY A 264 2.55 -7.70 -22.25
CA GLY A 264 3.64 -8.66 -22.29
C GLY A 264 3.86 -9.51 -21.05
N VAL A 265 3.08 -9.32 -19.96
CA VAL A 265 3.19 -10.11 -18.71
C VAL A 265 2.36 -11.38 -18.80
N ASN A 266 1.10 -11.25 -19.24
CA ASN A 266 0.16 -12.35 -19.50
C ASN A 266 -0.02 -13.33 -18.30
N GLU A 267 -0.11 -12.81 -17.09
CA GLU A 267 -0.42 -13.59 -15.88
C GLU A 267 -1.93 -13.85 -15.84
N ILE A 268 -2.36 -14.98 -16.45
CA ILE A 268 -3.77 -15.31 -16.61
C ILE A 268 -4.39 -15.61 -15.26
N PRO A 269 -5.41 -14.85 -14.80
CA PRO A 269 -6.07 -15.09 -13.53
C PRO A 269 -6.85 -16.41 -13.60
N SER A 270 -6.80 -17.19 -12.52
CA SER A 270 -7.61 -18.39 -12.39
C SER A 270 -9.11 -18.04 -12.37
N THR A 271 -9.98 -19.02 -12.66
CA THR A 271 -11.43 -18.84 -12.57
C THR A 271 -11.83 -18.32 -11.19
N ASN A 272 -11.21 -18.84 -10.11
CA ASN A 272 -11.45 -18.37 -8.75
C ASN A 272 -11.02 -16.90 -8.57
N THR A 273 -9.93 -16.47 -9.20
CA THR A 273 -9.50 -15.07 -9.18
C THR A 273 -10.52 -14.16 -9.85
N ILE A 274 -11.09 -14.57 -10.97
CA ILE A 274 -12.13 -13.81 -11.69
C ILE A 274 -13.40 -13.69 -10.83
N ILE A 275 -13.88 -14.82 -10.30
CA ILE A 275 -15.08 -14.83 -9.46
C ILE A 275 -14.87 -13.99 -8.20
N GLY A 276 -13.77 -14.19 -7.49
CA GLY A 276 -13.46 -13.41 -6.29
C GLY A 276 -13.25 -11.93 -6.59
N GLY A 277 -12.62 -11.59 -7.72
CA GLY A 277 -12.49 -10.22 -8.20
C GLY A 277 -13.84 -9.55 -8.46
N PHE A 278 -14.83 -10.28 -8.96
CA PHE A 278 -16.20 -9.78 -9.10
C PHE A 278 -16.81 -9.42 -7.75
N PHE A 279 -16.66 -10.26 -6.72
CA PHE A 279 -17.12 -9.94 -5.35
C PHE A 279 -16.39 -8.71 -4.79
N LEU A 280 -15.09 -8.57 -5.02
CA LEU A 280 -14.33 -7.38 -4.61
C LEU A 280 -14.86 -6.12 -5.31
N PHE A 281 -15.16 -6.19 -6.60
CA PHE A 281 -15.75 -5.08 -7.33
C PHE A 281 -17.10 -4.67 -6.75
N MET A 282 -17.98 -5.65 -6.48
CA MET A 282 -19.29 -5.40 -5.86
C MET A 282 -19.19 -4.81 -4.45
N SER A 283 -18.09 -5.03 -3.73
CA SER A 283 -17.89 -4.47 -2.39
C SER A 283 -17.51 -2.98 -2.40
N ILE A 284 -17.05 -2.45 -3.53
CA ILE A 284 -16.63 -1.04 -3.67
C ILE A 284 -17.81 -0.14 -4.11
N ILE A 285 -18.80 -0.72 -4.77
CA ILE A 285 -20.00 -0.02 -5.25
C ILE A 285 -21.04 0.11 -4.12
#